data_4e80270ab9ca1502b389158af483f5b3
#
_entry.id   4e80270ab9ca1502b389158af483f5b3
#
_cell.length_a   1.000
_cell.length_b   1.000
_cell.length_c   1.000
_cell.angle_alpha   90.00
_cell.angle_beta   90.00
_cell.angle_gamma   90.00
#
_symmetry.space_group_name_H-M   'P 1'
#
loop_
_entity.id
_entity.type
_entity.pdbx_description
1 polymer ?
#
loop_
_entity_poly.entity_id
_entity_poly.type
_entity_poly.pdbx_seq_one_letter_code
_entity_poly.pdbx_strand_id
1 'polypeptide(L)'
;YLLATKSTPSLEGSEWEQIFASCIGAEWKPSNVGLDDVILNVCAWGAKTVKSSNPHKAETIRLISGRNSPSYSFDQQNLDADAQILGNDVLKIWNARVESVRAKFSHLRTVVLIKSDDLTQLAVFETETILYPPENFIWQRNKNDNLEAYEKGSNFHRFTWQPHGSQFTIIESVPKECL
;
A
#
# COMPACT_ATOMS: atom_id res chain seq x y z
N TYR A 1 -23.76 -8.94 9.61
CA TYR A 1 -23.80 -10.40 9.39
C TYR A 1 -22.40 -11.01 9.47
N LEU A 2 -21.44 -10.53 8.68
CA LEU A 2 -20.05 -11.07 8.66
C LEU A 2 -19.40 -11.16 10.06
N LEU A 3 -19.51 -10.10 10.86
CA LEU A 3 -18.94 -10.07 12.21
C LEU A 3 -19.68 -10.98 13.19
N ALA A 4 -20.98 -11.20 12.99
CA ALA A 4 -21.78 -12.07 13.85
C ALA A 4 -21.44 -13.56 13.71
N THR A 5 -20.76 -13.95 12.64
CA THR A 5 -20.34 -15.35 12.42
C THR A 5 -18.93 -15.65 12.96
N LYS A 6 -18.23 -14.65 13.50
CA LYS A 6 -16.87 -14.76 14.01
C LYS A 6 -16.86 -14.80 15.55
N SER A 7 -16.00 -15.63 16.13
CA SER A 7 -15.82 -15.72 17.58
C SER A 7 -15.21 -14.44 18.19
N THR A 8 -14.46 -13.69 17.38
CA THR A 8 -13.89 -12.38 17.75
C THR A 8 -14.08 -11.41 16.61
N PRO A 9 -14.36 -10.11 16.87
CA PRO A 9 -14.45 -9.10 15.82
C PRO A 9 -13.14 -9.04 15.02
N SER A 10 -13.22 -9.36 13.73
CA SER A 10 -12.08 -9.22 12.82
C SER A 10 -12.57 -8.91 11.42
N LEU A 11 -11.82 -8.12 10.69
CA LEU A 11 -12.08 -7.79 9.30
C LEU A 11 -10.78 -7.94 8.53
N GLU A 12 -10.72 -8.95 7.67
CA GLU A 12 -9.55 -9.25 6.85
C GLU A 12 -9.50 -8.37 5.59
N GLY A 13 -8.33 -8.32 4.94
CA GLY A 13 -8.16 -7.50 3.72
C GLY A 13 -9.15 -7.88 2.61
N SER A 14 -9.29 -9.18 2.31
CA SER A 14 -10.22 -9.66 1.28
C SER A 14 -11.70 -9.41 1.61
N GLU A 15 -12.07 -9.37 2.88
CA GLU A 15 -13.42 -9.04 3.30
C GLU A 15 -13.71 -7.54 3.09
N TRP A 16 -12.71 -6.68 3.36
CA TRP A 16 -12.81 -5.26 3.06
C TRP A 16 -12.96 -5.00 1.56
N GLU A 17 -12.17 -5.68 0.73
CA GLU A 17 -12.29 -5.60 -0.74
C GLU A 17 -13.72 -5.91 -1.20
N GLN A 18 -14.32 -7.01 -0.71
CA GLN A 18 -15.67 -7.43 -1.05
C GLN A 18 -16.72 -6.42 -0.56
N ILE A 19 -16.58 -5.91 0.67
CA ILE A 19 -17.48 -4.90 1.24
C ILE A 19 -17.44 -3.64 0.39
N PHE A 20 -16.24 -3.13 0.09
CA PHE A 20 -16.07 -1.93 -0.70
C PHE A 20 -16.67 -2.11 -2.10
N ALA A 21 -16.36 -3.21 -2.80
CA ALA A 21 -16.92 -3.52 -4.10
C ALA A 21 -18.45 -3.55 -4.07
N SER A 22 -19.05 -4.21 -3.07
CA SER A 22 -20.50 -4.29 -2.91
C SER A 22 -21.13 -2.92 -2.66
N CYS A 23 -20.50 -2.06 -1.86
CA CYS A 23 -21.02 -0.73 -1.52
C CYS A 23 -21.07 0.21 -2.74
N ILE A 24 -20.13 0.10 -3.67
CA ILE A 24 -20.06 0.96 -4.85
C ILE A 24 -20.62 0.30 -6.13
N GLY A 25 -21.13 -0.93 -6.03
CA GLY A 25 -21.63 -1.68 -7.19
C GLY A 25 -20.52 -2.10 -8.16
N ALA A 26 -19.33 -2.36 -7.67
CA ALA A 26 -18.15 -2.76 -8.44
C ALA A 26 -17.96 -4.28 -8.48
N GLU A 27 -17.14 -4.75 -9.41
CA GLU A 27 -16.66 -6.13 -9.47
C GLU A 27 -15.51 -6.32 -8.47
N TRP A 28 -15.60 -7.31 -7.61
CA TRP A 28 -14.49 -7.79 -6.81
C TRP A 28 -13.72 -8.86 -7.57
N LYS A 29 -12.45 -8.58 -7.86
CA LYS A 29 -11.57 -9.46 -8.61
C LYS A 29 -10.18 -9.44 -8.00
N PRO A 30 -9.93 -10.27 -6.98
CA PRO A 30 -8.62 -10.31 -6.33
C PRO A 30 -7.51 -10.54 -7.35
N SER A 31 -6.51 -9.68 -7.35
CA SER A 31 -5.38 -9.74 -8.27
C SER A 31 -4.07 -10.03 -7.54
N ASN A 32 -3.15 -10.73 -8.23
CA ASN A 32 -1.81 -10.96 -7.71
C ASN A 32 -0.97 -9.66 -7.64
N VAL A 33 -1.40 -8.62 -8.34
CA VAL A 33 -0.76 -7.30 -8.32
C VAL A 33 -1.16 -6.51 -7.08
N GLY A 34 -2.40 -6.72 -6.58
CA GLY A 34 -2.94 -6.08 -5.38
C GLY A 34 -3.17 -4.58 -5.53
N LEU A 35 -3.39 -4.12 -6.76
CA LEU A 35 -3.68 -2.74 -7.11
C LEU A 35 -5.01 -2.58 -7.85
N ASP A 36 -5.57 -3.67 -8.40
CA ASP A 36 -6.80 -3.75 -9.18
C ASP A 36 -7.74 -4.83 -8.63
N ASP A 37 -7.86 -4.89 -7.30
CA ASP A 37 -8.69 -5.87 -6.59
C ASP A 37 -10.20 -5.59 -6.73
N VAL A 38 -10.56 -4.31 -6.96
CA VAL A 38 -11.94 -3.84 -7.17
C VAL A 38 -11.99 -3.01 -8.44
N ILE A 39 -12.95 -3.29 -9.33
CA ILE A 39 -13.05 -2.68 -10.65
C ILE A 39 -14.46 -2.14 -10.89
N LEU A 40 -14.55 -0.89 -11.32
CA LEU A 40 -15.78 -0.29 -11.79
C LEU A 40 -15.52 0.55 -13.05
N ASN A 41 -16.01 0.12 -14.19
CA ASN A 41 -15.81 0.77 -15.49
C ASN A 41 -14.31 0.98 -15.80
N VAL A 42 -13.87 2.22 -15.86
CA VAL A 42 -12.49 2.63 -16.17
C VAL A 42 -11.62 2.85 -14.93
N CYS A 43 -12.17 2.58 -13.74
CA CYS A 43 -11.49 2.78 -12.47
C CYS A 43 -11.15 1.45 -11.81
N ALA A 44 -9.94 1.34 -11.27
CA ALA A 44 -9.51 0.22 -10.45
C ALA A 44 -9.04 0.71 -9.08
N TRP A 45 -9.26 -0.09 -8.04
CA TRP A 45 -8.81 0.16 -6.67
C TRP A 45 -8.03 -1.02 -6.11
N GLY A 46 -6.89 -0.70 -5.49
CA GLY A 46 -6.31 -1.56 -4.48
C GLY A 46 -6.96 -1.25 -3.12
N ALA A 47 -7.56 -2.23 -2.47
CA ALA A 47 -8.19 -2.03 -1.18
C ALA A 47 -7.25 -2.47 -0.04
N LYS A 48 -7.08 -1.63 0.97
CA LYS A 48 -6.14 -1.86 2.08
C LYS A 48 -6.81 -1.66 3.43
N THR A 49 -6.38 -2.44 4.43
CA THR A 49 -6.80 -2.25 5.82
C THR A 49 -5.60 -1.92 6.70
N VAL A 50 -5.76 -0.99 7.62
CA VAL A 50 -4.74 -0.62 8.60
C VAL A 50 -5.37 -0.61 9.99
N LYS A 51 -4.65 -1.14 10.99
CA LYS A 51 -5.04 -1.05 12.39
C LYS A 51 -4.50 0.22 13.02
N SER A 52 -5.33 0.87 13.82
CA SER A 52 -4.98 2.03 14.65
C SER A 52 -5.77 2.01 15.95
N SER A 53 -5.15 2.39 17.05
CA SER A 53 -5.87 2.56 18.33
C SER A 53 -6.85 3.73 18.29
N ASN A 54 -6.67 4.67 17.38
CA ASN A 54 -7.56 5.80 17.18
C ASN A 54 -7.64 6.16 15.67
N PRO A 55 -8.52 5.50 14.91
CA PRO A 55 -8.64 5.72 13.47
C PRO A 55 -8.87 7.18 13.07
N HIS A 56 -9.70 7.91 13.82
CA HIS A 56 -10.07 9.29 13.51
C HIS A 56 -8.97 10.32 13.79
N LYS A 57 -7.89 9.92 14.49
CA LYS A 57 -6.74 10.79 14.80
C LYS A 57 -5.45 10.35 14.11
N ALA A 58 -5.55 9.36 13.24
CA ALA A 58 -4.38 8.91 12.48
C ALA A 58 -3.94 9.98 11.49
N GLU A 59 -2.73 10.51 11.66
CA GLU A 59 -2.15 11.50 10.73
C GLU A 59 -1.42 10.84 9.58
N THR A 60 -0.81 9.68 9.83
CA THR A 60 -0.10 8.86 8.85
C THR A 60 -0.42 7.39 9.05
N ILE A 61 -0.36 6.63 7.97
CA ILE A 61 -0.55 5.19 7.97
C ILE A 61 0.56 4.48 7.19
N ARG A 62 0.71 3.19 7.44
CA ARG A 62 1.68 2.32 6.77
C ARG A 62 0.92 1.28 5.93
N LEU A 63 1.03 1.41 4.61
CA LEU A 63 0.40 0.50 3.66
C LEU A 63 1.40 -0.54 3.18
N ILE A 64 1.16 -1.81 3.50
CA ILE A 64 1.94 -2.90 2.91
C ILE A 64 1.50 -3.06 1.46
N SER A 65 2.40 -2.76 0.54
CA SER A 65 2.15 -2.76 -0.91
C SER A 65 2.64 -4.02 -1.63
N GLY A 66 2.86 -5.09 -0.88
CA GLY A 66 3.29 -6.37 -1.41
C GLY A 66 4.80 -6.59 -1.32
N ARG A 67 5.29 -7.55 -2.08
CA ARG A 67 6.70 -7.93 -2.12
C ARG A 67 7.36 -7.34 -3.36
N ASN A 68 8.34 -6.48 -3.16
CA ASN A 68 9.19 -5.94 -4.22
C ASN A 68 10.58 -6.53 -4.06
N SER A 69 10.91 -7.57 -4.80
CA SER A 69 12.17 -8.28 -4.70
C SER A 69 13.09 -7.97 -5.89
N PRO A 70 14.10 -7.12 -5.74
CA PRO A 70 15.09 -6.87 -6.78
C PRO A 70 15.83 -8.14 -7.21
N SER A 71 16.11 -9.04 -6.27
CA SER A 71 16.74 -10.34 -6.57
C SER A 71 15.90 -11.20 -7.52
N TYR A 72 14.58 -11.22 -7.34
CA TYR A 72 13.68 -11.97 -8.20
C TYR A 72 13.41 -11.27 -9.54
N SER A 73 13.28 -9.93 -9.51
CA SER A 73 12.86 -9.15 -10.68
C SER A 73 14.02 -8.80 -11.62
N PHE A 74 15.26 -8.74 -11.12
CA PHE A 74 16.42 -8.25 -11.86
C PHE A 74 17.64 -9.17 -11.76
N ASP A 75 17.49 -10.41 -11.27
CA ASP A 75 18.58 -11.36 -10.96
C ASP A 75 19.70 -10.78 -10.07
N GLN A 76 19.39 -9.74 -9.31
CA GLN A 76 20.31 -9.09 -8.39
C GLN A 76 20.37 -9.86 -7.08
N GLN A 77 21.50 -10.52 -6.81
CA GLN A 77 21.69 -11.26 -5.56
C GLN A 77 22.36 -10.45 -4.45
N ASN A 78 22.84 -9.24 -4.75
CA ASN A 78 23.61 -8.46 -3.78
C ASN A 78 22.71 -7.51 -2.96
N LEU A 79 22.24 -8.00 -1.81
CA LEU A 79 21.51 -7.19 -0.82
C LEU A 79 22.44 -6.18 -0.08
N ASP A 80 23.76 -6.32 -0.20
CA ASP A 80 24.74 -5.40 0.37
C ASP A 80 25.05 -4.22 -0.57
N ALA A 81 24.36 -4.13 -1.70
CA ALA A 81 24.49 -3.00 -2.61
C ALA A 81 24.18 -1.67 -1.92
N ASP A 82 24.65 -0.60 -2.51
CA ASP A 82 24.36 0.76 -2.07
C ASP A 82 22.85 0.96 -1.86
N ALA A 83 22.47 1.58 -0.74
CA ALA A 83 21.07 1.75 -0.35
C ALA A 83 20.26 2.52 -1.41
N GLN A 84 20.88 3.51 -2.08
CA GLN A 84 20.22 4.30 -3.12
C GLN A 84 19.94 3.46 -4.36
N ILE A 85 20.90 2.61 -4.77
CA ILE A 85 20.76 1.74 -5.94
C ILE A 85 19.65 0.73 -5.69
N LEU A 86 19.73 0.01 -4.56
CA LEU A 86 18.76 -1.02 -4.20
C LEU A 86 17.36 -0.46 -3.99
N GLY A 87 17.25 0.70 -3.34
CA GLY A 87 15.96 1.38 -3.14
C GLY A 87 15.33 1.86 -4.45
N ASN A 88 16.13 2.35 -5.39
CA ASN A 88 15.64 2.70 -6.72
C ASN A 88 15.10 1.48 -7.48
N ASP A 89 15.72 0.33 -7.34
CA ASP A 89 15.23 -0.91 -7.97
C ASP A 89 13.92 -1.39 -7.32
N VAL A 90 13.77 -1.22 -6.01
CA VAL A 90 12.49 -1.46 -5.33
C VAL A 90 11.38 -0.56 -5.89
N LEU A 91 11.66 0.73 -6.14
CA LEU A 91 10.69 1.66 -6.76
C LEU A 91 10.39 1.33 -8.23
N LYS A 92 11.38 0.86 -9.00
CA LYS A 92 11.13 0.38 -10.38
C LYS A 92 10.09 -0.74 -10.41
N ILE A 93 10.15 -1.68 -9.46
CA ILE A 93 9.17 -2.76 -9.35
C ILE A 93 7.77 -2.21 -9.06
N TRP A 94 7.66 -1.26 -8.12
CA TRP A 94 6.40 -0.58 -7.84
C TRP A 94 5.85 0.12 -9.07
N ASN A 95 6.66 0.95 -9.72
CA ASN A 95 6.26 1.72 -10.89
C ASN A 95 5.80 0.81 -12.03
N ALA A 96 6.53 -0.28 -12.31
CA ALA A 96 6.13 -1.25 -13.33
C ALA A 96 4.75 -1.89 -13.03
N ARG A 97 4.44 -2.18 -11.76
CA ARG A 97 3.12 -2.66 -11.35
C ARG A 97 2.04 -1.61 -11.58
N VAL A 98 2.27 -0.37 -11.20
CA VAL A 98 1.34 0.75 -11.43
C VAL A 98 1.10 0.93 -12.92
N GLU A 99 2.15 0.96 -13.74
CA GLU A 99 2.06 1.08 -15.20
C GLU A 99 1.26 -0.05 -15.83
N SER A 100 1.47 -1.29 -15.38
CA SER A 100 0.75 -2.46 -15.88
C SER A 100 -0.77 -2.39 -15.66
N VAL A 101 -1.19 -1.77 -14.56
CA VAL A 101 -2.62 -1.57 -14.26
C VAL A 101 -3.16 -0.33 -14.98
N ARG A 102 -2.40 0.77 -15.03
CA ARG A 102 -2.78 1.98 -15.77
C ARG A 102 -2.90 1.77 -17.28
N ALA A 103 -2.23 0.76 -17.82
CA ALA A 103 -2.44 0.34 -19.23
C ALA A 103 -3.84 -0.21 -19.49
N LYS A 104 -4.58 -0.64 -18.44
CA LYS A 104 -5.92 -1.22 -18.56
C LYS A 104 -7.02 -0.27 -18.04
N PHE A 105 -6.69 0.59 -17.08
CA PHE A 105 -7.64 1.44 -16.38
C PHE A 105 -7.17 2.90 -16.39
N SER A 106 -8.07 3.82 -16.72
CA SER A 106 -7.77 5.26 -16.79
C SER A 106 -7.52 5.86 -15.40
N HIS A 107 -8.14 5.29 -14.36
CA HIS A 107 -7.99 5.73 -12.98
C HIS A 107 -7.57 4.56 -12.10
N LEU A 108 -6.51 4.77 -11.35
CA LEU A 108 -5.98 3.80 -10.38
C LEU A 108 -5.92 4.46 -9.01
N ARG A 109 -6.63 3.90 -8.04
CA ARG A 109 -6.79 4.46 -6.70
C ARG A 109 -6.48 3.41 -5.64
N THR A 110 -6.19 3.85 -4.44
CA THR A 110 -6.10 3.01 -3.25
C THR A 110 -7.16 3.47 -2.26
N VAL A 111 -8.06 2.57 -1.87
CA VAL A 111 -9.03 2.80 -0.80
C VAL A 111 -8.53 2.15 0.49
N VAL A 112 -8.53 2.92 1.57
CA VAL A 112 -7.98 2.49 2.85
C VAL A 112 -9.07 2.51 3.92
N LEU A 113 -9.21 1.39 4.62
CA LEU A 113 -9.96 1.30 5.86
C LEU A 113 -8.98 1.32 7.04
N ILE A 114 -9.03 2.38 7.85
CA ILE A 114 -8.38 2.43 9.15
C ILE A 114 -9.39 1.93 10.18
N LYS A 115 -9.02 0.94 10.99
CA LYS A 115 -9.91 0.30 11.94
C LYS A 115 -9.27 0.13 13.32
N SER A 116 -10.08 0.27 14.38
CA SER A 116 -9.70 -0.15 15.73
C SER A 116 -9.70 -1.67 15.85
N ASP A 117 -9.01 -2.22 16.84
CA ASP A 117 -8.93 -3.67 17.03
C ASP A 117 -10.29 -4.30 17.31
N ASP A 118 -11.17 -3.59 18.00
CA ASP A 118 -12.53 -4.01 18.34
C ASP A 118 -13.58 -3.66 17.26
N LEU A 119 -13.15 -3.01 16.18
CA LEU A 119 -13.99 -2.52 15.07
C LEU A 119 -15.09 -1.54 15.47
N THR A 120 -14.96 -0.87 16.61
CA THR A 120 -15.92 0.17 17.05
C THR A 120 -15.65 1.52 16.38
N GLN A 121 -14.43 1.74 15.91
CA GLN A 121 -14.04 2.96 15.20
C GLN A 121 -13.46 2.61 13.83
N LEU A 122 -13.99 3.26 12.82
CA LEU A 122 -13.60 3.07 11.44
C LEU A 122 -13.42 4.44 10.78
N ALA A 123 -12.41 4.57 9.94
CA ALA A 123 -12.24 5.72 9.06
C ALA A 123 -11.87 5.23 7.66
N VAL A 124 -12.44 5.82 6.64
CA VAL A 124 -12.22 5.44 5.24
C VAL A 124 -11.76 6.65 4.46
N PHE A 125 -10.76 6.48 3.64
CA PHE A 125 -10.38 7.47 2.64
C PHE A 125 -9.84 6.77 1.39
N GLU A 126 -9.75 7.50 0.30
CA GLU A 126 -9.08 7.06 -0.90
C GLU A 126 -8.03 8.07 -1.37
N THR A 127 -7.01 7.54 -2.04
CA THR A 127 -5.96 8.34 -2.64
C THR A 127 -5.64 7.83 -4.04
N GLU A 128 -5.07 8.67 -4.88
CA GLU A 128 -4.57 8.23 -6.18
C GLU A 128 -3.34 7.35 -6.01
N THR A 129 -3.31 6.21 -6.71
CA THR A 129 -2.11 5.37 -6.76
C THR A 129 -1.19 5.88 -7.85
N ILE A 130 -0.05 6.44 -7.44
CA ILE A 130 0.85 7.17 -8.32
C ILE A 130 2.16 6.42 -8.60
N LEU A 131 2.85 6.85 -9.65
CA LEU A 131 4.25 6.54 -9.90
C LEU A 131 5.13 7.37 -8.97
N TYR A 132 6.23 6.81 -8.52
CA TYR A 132 7.21 7.50 -7.70
C TYR A 132 8.54 7.61 -8.45
N PRO A 133 8.89 8.81 -8.98
CA PRO A 133 10.19 9.04 -9.62
C PRO A 133 11.32 8.80 -8.64
N PRO A 134 12.25 7.86 -8.91
CA PRO A 134 13.31 7.48 -7.95
C PRO A 134 14.21 8.65 -7.53
N GLU A 135 14.40 9.63 -8.43
CA GLU A 135 15.20 10.83 -8.19
C GLU A 135 14.66 11.75 -7.08
N ASN A 136 13.38 11.57 -6.69
CA ASN A 136 12.76 12.37 -5.64
C ASN A 136 13.04 11.86 -4.22
N PHE A 137 13.75 10.73 -4.09
CA PHE A 137 13.94 10.05 -2.81
C PHE A 137 15.41 9.84 -2.48
N ILE A 138 15.72 9.91 -1.18
CA ILE A 138 17.01 9.54 -0.61
C ILE A 138 16.79 8.27 0.21
N TRP A 139 17.52 7.21 -0.13
CA TRP A 139 17.47 5.95 0.56
C TRP A 139 18.63 5.78 1.53
N GLN A 140 18.33 5.23 2.70
CA GLN A 140 19.34 4.90 3.72
C GLN A 140 18.97 3.61 4.45
N ARG A 141 19.99 2.95 5.01
CA ARG A 141 19.78 1.79 5.90
C ARG A 141 19.52 2.27 7.32
N ASN A 142 18.54 1.66 7.97
CA ASN A 142 18.31 1.87 9.39
C ASN A 142 19.08 0.84 10.24
N LYS A 143 18.99 0.97 11.57
CA LYS A 143 19.68 0.08 12.54
C LYS A 143 19.27 -1.39 12.44
N ASN A 144 18.16 -1.72 11.80
CA ASN A 144 17.66 -3.08 11.59
C ASN A 144 17.93 -3.57 10.16
N ASP A 145 18.82 -2.90 9.43
CA ASP A 145 19.19 -3.16 8.04
C ASP A 145 18.03 -3.07 7.02
N ASN A 146 16.92 -2.45 7.40
CA ASN A 146 15.87 -2.11 6.46
C ASN A 146 16.24 -0.84 5.70
N LEU A 147 15.78 -0.73 4.45
CA LEU A 147 15.88 0.52 3.69
C LEU A 147 14.72 1.44 4.03
N GLU A 148 15.03 2.69 4.28
CA GLU A 148 14.07 3.77 4.48
C GLU A 148 14.31 4.86 3.44
N ALA A 149 13.23 5.37 2.84
CA ALA A 149 13.32 6.45 1.86
C ALA A 149 12.61 7.70 2.36
N TYR A 150 13.28 8.81 2.16
CA TYR A 150 12.80 10.14 2.52
C TYR A 150 12.65 11.00 1.28
N GLU A 151 11.57 11.77 1.21
CA GLU A 151 11.32 12.70 0.11
C GLU A 151 12.33 13.85 0.16
N LYS A 152 12.94 14.16 -0.96
CA LYS A 152 13.80 15.35 -1.08
C LYS A 152 12.97 16.62 -0.88
N GLY A 153 13.46 17.50 -0.01
CA GLY A 153 12.81 18.76 0.29
C GLY A 153 11.92 18.76 1.53
N SER A 154 10.99 17.79 1.66
CA SER A 154 10.13 17.67 2.84
C SER A 154 10.76 16.86 3.97
N ASN A 155 11.70 16.00 3.64
CA ASN A 155 12.26 14.97 4.53
C ASN A 155 11.19 14.03 5.12
N PHE A 156 10.05 13.91 4.44
CA PHE A 156 8.98 12.99 4.85
C PHE A 156 9.41 11.54 4.61
N HIS A 157 9.29 10.68 5.64
CA HIS A 157 9.56 9.25 5.52
C HIS A 157 8.47 8.60 4.68
N ARG A 158 8.74 8.32 3.40
CA ARG A 158 7.75 7.81 2.45
C ARG A 158 7.73 6.30 2.36
N PHE A 159 8.90 5.63 2.39
CA PHE A 159 8.96 4.19 2.18
C PHE A 159 9.80 3.49 3.23
N THR A 160 9.42 2.25 3.49
CA THR A 160 10.29 1.26 4.14
C THR A 160 10.29 -0.01 3.29
N TRP A 161 11.47 -0.54 3.01
CA TRP A 161 11.63 -1.85 2.41
C TRP A 161 12.43 -2.77 3.32
N GLN A 162 11.90 -3.98 3.54
CA GLN A 162 12.52 -4.98 4.39
C GLN A 162 13.15 -6.06 3.51
N PRO A 163 14.50 -6.22 3.49
CA PRO A 163 15.18 -7.23 2.68
C PRO A 163 14.67 -8.64 2.95
N HIS A 164 14.51 -8.98 4.23
CA HIS A 164 13.93 -10.25 4.63
C HIS A 164 12.43 -10.29 4.33
N GLY A 165 12.06 -11.03 3.27
CA GLY A 165 10.68 -11.12 2.78
C GLY A 165 10.30 -10.07 1.73
N SER A 166 11.21 -9.16 1.38
CA SER A 166 11.07 -8.14 0.32
C SER A 166 9.82 -7.27 0.48
N GLN A 167 9.37 -7.06 1.74
CA GLN A 167 8.16 -6.31 2.02
C GLN A 167 8.36 -4.82 1.73
N PHE A 168 7.53 -4.29 0.83
CA PHE A 168 7.49 -2.87 0.52
C PHE A 168 6.30 -2.20 1.22
N THR A 169 6.59 -1.15 1.97
CA THR A 169 5.61 -0.37 2.74
C THR A 169 5.65 1.08 2.30
N ILE A 170 4.49 1.63 1.98
CA ILE A 170 4.29 3.04 1.67
C ILE A 170 3.70 3.72 2.90
N ILE A 171 4.24 4.87 3.29
CA ILE A 171 3.71 5.71 4.36
C ILE A 171 2.91 6.83 3.70
N GLU A 172 1.61 6.87 4.02
CA GLU A 172 0.68 7.86 3.47
C GLU A 172 0.15 8.77 4.55
N SER A 173 -0.03 10.03 4.21
CA SER A 173 -0.75 10.99 5.05
C SER A 173 -2.24 10.72 5.00
N VAL A 174 -2.90 10.72 6.15
CA VAL A 174 -4.36 10.60 6.20
C VAL A 174 -4.97 11.98 5.95
N PRO A 175 -5.91 12.11 5.01
CA PRO A 175 -6.61 13.36 4.79
C PRO A 175 -7.36 13.81 6.06
N LYS A 176 -7.42 15.11 6.31
CA LYS A 176 -8.15 15.65 7.47
C LYS A 176 -9.65 15.40 7.40
N GLU A 177 -10.18 15.21 6.20
CA GLU A 177 -11.59 14.97 5.89
C GLU A 177 -11.76 13.52 5.42
N CYS A 178 -11.52 12.54 6.30
CA CYS A 178 -11.87 11.14 6.04
C CYS A 178 -13.22 10.78 6.68
N LEU A 179 -13.93 9.84 6.04
CA LEU A 179 -15.25 9.35 6.46
C LEU A 179 -15.16 8.36 7.63
#